data_f27b576c4537fd853e7b5b2ead1f210c
#
_entry.id   f27b576c4537fd853e7b5b2ead1f210c
#
_cell.length_a   1.000
_cell.length_b   1.000
_cell.length_c   1.000
_cell.angle_alpha   90.00
_cell.angle_beta   90.00
_cell.angle_gamma   90.00
#
_symmetry.space_group_name_H-M   'P 1'
#
loop_
_entity.id
_entity.type
_entity.pdbx_description
1 polymer ?
#
loop_
_entity_poly.entity_id
_entity_poly.type
_entity_poly.pdbx_seq_one_letter_code
_entity_poly.pdbx_strand_id
1 'polypeptide(L)' 'MAQLNSSIRPKAAAEYLGISPATLWRWAKERSDFPKARKLSSRCTVFDATELQNWRDAAPPVHRPETLH' A
#
# COMPACT_ATOMS: atom_id res chain seq x y z
N MET A 1 -23.70 -2.16 -1.33
CA MET A 1 -23.20 -2.11 -1.34
C MET A 1 -22.33 -1.96 -1.21
N ALA A 2 -22.03 -1.90 -1.34
CA ALA A 2 -21.23 -1.83 -1.32
C ALA A 2 -20.27 -1.61 -1.22
N GLN A 3 -19.68 -1.33 -1.38
CA GLN A 3 -18.74 -1.20 -1.42
C GLN A 3 -17.92 -1.26 -1.03
N LEU A 4 -18.04 -1.40 -0.99
CA LEU A 4 -17.26 -1.55 -0.71
C LEU A 4 -16.01 -1.62 -0.80
N ASN A 5 -15.55 -1.79 -1.60
CA ASN A 5 -14.14 -1.80 -1.64
C ASN A 5 -13.63 -0.41 -1.53
N SER A 6 -12.51 -0.30 -0.89
CA SER A 6 -11.96 1.01 -0.60
C SER A 6 -10.77 1.23 -1.52
N SER A 7 -11.02 1.94 -2.59
CA SER A 7 -9.94 2.33 -3.49
C SER A 7 -9.37 3.65 -3.01
N ILE A 8 -8.06 3.72 -2.88
CA ILE A 8 -7.42 4.95 -2.42
C ILE A 8 -6.35 5.36 -3.41
N ARG A 9 -6.12 6.64 -3.46
CA ARG A 9 -5.12 7.18 -4.37
C ARG A 9 -3.73 6.87 -3.85
N PRO A 10 -2.72 6.90 -4.72
CA PRO A 10 -1.37 6.53 -4.30
C PRO A 10 -0.85 7.35 -3.13
N LYS A 11 -1.14 8.64 -3.10
CA LYS A 11 -0.67 9.46 -1.99
C LYS A 11 -1.25 8.97 -0.67
N ALA A 12 -2.54 8.69 -0.66
CA ALA A 12 -3.18 8.19 0.55
C ALA A 12 -2.66 6.81 0.91
N ALA A 13 -2.39 5.98 -0.09
CA ALA A 13 -1.84 4.65 0.17
C ALA A 13 -0.47 4.76 0.83
N ALA A 14 0.37 5.67 0.34
CA ALA A 14 1.69 5.87 0.93
C ALA A 14 1.56 6.35 2.37
N GLU A 15 0.65 7.28 2.62
CA GLU A 15 0.42 7.78 3.97
C GLU A 15 -0.06 6.68 4.90
N TYR A 16 -0.94 5.83 4.39
CA TYR A 16 -1.46 4.73 5.18
C TYR A 16 -0.33 3.79 5.61
N LEU A 17 0.61 3.54 4.72
CA LEU A 17 1.73 2.66 5.02
C LEU A 17 2.88 3.37 5.72
N GLY A 18 2.83 4.69 5.78
CA GLY A 18 3.89 5.45 6.43
C GLY A 18 5.15 5.58 5.60
N ILE A 19 5.00 5.56 4.29
CA ILE A 19 6.15 5.65 3.38
C ILE A 19 5.91 6.79 2.40
N SER A 20 6.96 7.15 1.68
CA SER A 20 6.83 8.19 0.66
C SER A 20 6.16 7.62 -0.59
N PRO A 21 5.53 8.48 -1.39
CA PRO A 21 4.97 8.01 -2.65
C PRO A 21 6.02 7.37 -3.57
N ALA A 22 7.23 7.86 -3.55
CA ALA A 22 8.28 7.27 -4.37
C ALA A 22 8.57 5.84 -3.95
N THR A 23 8.61 5.59 -2.63
CA THR A 23 8.81 4.24 -2.12
C THR A 23 7.63 3.35 -2.47
N LEU A 24 6.41 3.89 -2.37
CA LEU A 24 5.23 3.14 -2.72
C LEU A 24 5.31 2.63 -4.16
N TRP A 25 5.65 3.51 -5.08
CA TRP A 25 5.74 3.13 -6.49
C TRP A 25 6.85 2.13 -6.74
N ARG A 26 7.96 2.31 -6.05
CA ARG A 26 9.07 1.37 -6.20
C ARG A 26 8.66 -0.01 -5.72
N TRP A 27 8.01 -0.09 -4.56
CA TRP A 27 7.57 -1.39 -4.05
C TRP A 27 6.53 -2.03 -4.96
N ALA A 28 5.59 -1.23 -5.48
CA ALA A 28 4.57 -1.76 -6.36
C ALA A 28 5.18 -2.32 -7.63
N LYS A 29 6.32 -1.78 -8.04
CA LYS A 29 6.99 -2.23 -9.25
C LYS A 29 7.93 -3.40 -8.98
N GLU A 30 8.62 -3.37 -7.85
CA GLU A 30 9.70 -4.32 -7.61
C GLU A 30 9.29 -5.53 -6.79
N ARG A 31 8.36 -5.36 -5.86
CA ARG A 31 7.99 -6.45 -4.98
C ARG A 31 6.82 -7.21 -5.56
N SER A 32 7.00 -8.52 -5.72
CA SER A 32 5.93 -9.33 -6.27
C SER A 32 4.79 -9.55 -5.28
N ASP A 33 5.08 -9.42 -3.99
CA ASP A 33 4.08 -9.63 -2.96
C ASP A 33 3.30 -8.36 -2.62
N PHE A 34 3.68 -7.23 -3.20
CA PHE A 34 3.01 -5.97 -2.90
C PHE A 34 1.77 -5.80 -3.77
N PRO A 35 0.68 -5.27 -3.22
CA PRO A 35 -0.53 -5.06 -4.01
C PRO A 35 -0.26 -4.18 -5.22
N LYS A 36 -0.85 -4.55 -6.33
CA LYS A 36 -0.65 -3.82 -7.58
C LYS A 36 -1.61 -2.67 -7.69
N ALA A 37 -1.14 -1.58 -8.27
CA ALA A 37 -2.00 -0.47 -8.56
C ALA A 37 -3.00 -0.86 -9.63
N ARG A 38 -4.22 -0.34 -9.51
CA ARG A 38 -5.27 -0.58 -10.47
C ARG A 38 -5.55 0.72 -11.22
N LYS A 39 -5.51 0.64 -12.52
CA LYS A 39 -5.71 1.81 -13.34
C LYS A 39 -7.17 1.86 -13.77
N LEU A 40 -7.90 2.80 -13.23
CA LEU A 40 -9.32 2.94 -13.53
C LEU A 40 -9.55 3.71 -14.82
N SER A 41 -8.63 4.61 -15.14
CA SER A 41 -8.68 5.35 -16.39
C SER A 41 -7.28 5.82 -16.68
N SER A 42 -7.12 6.53 -17.79
CA SER A 42 -5.78 6.99 -18.17
C SER A 42 -5.15 7.90 -17.11
N ARG A 43 -5.98 8.51 -16.27
CA ARG A 43 -5.48 9.45 -15.27
C ARG A 43 -5.78 9.05 -13.84
N CYS A 44 -6.44 7.93 -13.65
CA CYS A 44 -6.86 7.56 -12.31
C CYS A 44 -6.31 6.19 -11.95
N THR A 45 -5.34 6.20 -11.07
CA THR A 45 -4.74 4.98 -10.55
C THR A 45 -5.03 4.92 -9.06
N VAL A 46 -5.42 3.75 -8.58
CA VAL A 46 -5.74 3.57 -7.16
C VAL A 46 -5.13 2.27 -6.67
N PHE A 47 -5.10 2.15 -5.36
CA PHE A 47 -4.76 0.90 -4.70
C PHE A 47 -5.96 0.43 -3.92
N ASP A 48 -6.10 -0.87 -3.79
CA ASP A 48 -7.18 -1.44 -2.99
C ASP A 48 -6.75 -1.39 -1.53
N ALA A 49 -7.50 -0.66 -0.71
CA ALA A 49 -7.13 -0.50 0.69
C ALA A 49 -7.15 -1.82 1.44
N THR A 50 -8.07 -2.72 1.08
CA THR A 50 -8.12 -4.03 1.73
C THR A 50 -6.87 -4.84 1.42
N GLU A 51 -6.42 -4.80 0.17
CA GLU A 51 -5.19 -5.49 -0.18
C GLU A 51 -3.99 -4.91 0.54
N LEU A 52 -3.94 -3.59 0.67
CA LEU A 52 -2.86 -2.95 1.41
C LEU A 52 -2.88 -3.34 2.87
N GLN A 53 -4.06 -3.39 3.46
CA GLN A 53 -4.18 -3.78 4.85
C GLN A 53 -3.74 -5.22 5.05
N ASN A 54 -4.16 -6.12 4.17
CA ASN A 54 -3.77 -7.51 4.27
C ASN A 54 -2.27 -7.67 4.11
N TRP A 55 -1.69 -6.95 3.17
CA TRP A 55 -0.25 -7.03 2.96
C TRP A 55 0.50 -6.54 4.19
N ARG A 56 0.05 -5.43 4.74
CA ARG A 56 0.68 -4.84 5.92
C ARG A 56 0.58 -5.78 7.11
N ASP A 57 -0.60 -6.37 7.30
CA ASP A 57 -0.80 -7.26 8.44
C ASP A 57 -0.04 -8.57 8.30
N ALA A 58 0.21 -9.00 7.06
CA ALA A 58 0.96 -10.22 6.82
C ALA A 58 2.47 -10.01 6.94
N ALA A 59 2.92 -8.78 6.92
CA ALA A 59 4.34 -8.50 7.03
C ALA A 59 4.83 -8.90 8.41
N PRO A 60 5.99 -9.57 8.50
CA PRO A 60 6.50 -9.96 9.80
C PRO A 60 6.88 -8.73 10.62
N PRO A 61 6.66 -8.79 11.92
CA PRO A 61 7.06 -7.68 12.76
C PRO A 61 8.57 -7.52 12.75
N VAL A 62 9.00 -6.29 12.86
CA VAL A 62 10.41 -5.99 12.93
C VAL A 62 10.81 -5.95 14.37
N HIS A 63 11.73 -6.82 14.73
CA HIS A 63 12.26 -6.82 16.06
C HIS A 63 13.48 -5.95 16.12
N ARG A 64 13.30 -4.85 16.76
CA ARG A 64 14.39 -3.92 16.90
C ARG A 64 14.52 -3.56 18.34
N PRO A 65 15.37 -4.26 19.03
CA PRO A 65 15.52 -3.98 20.45
C PRO A 65 15.93 -2.55 20.70
N GLU A 66 16.58 -1.99 19.77
CA GLU A 66 17.01 -0.62 19.90
C GLU A 66 15.92 0.34 19.59
N THR A 67 14.95 -0.09 19.25
CA THR A 67 14.00 0.83 18.79
C THR A 67 13.33 1.57 19.82
N LEU A 68 13.72 1.33 19.78
CA LEU A 68 13.31 1.94 20.11
C LEU A 68 13.27 2.94 20.09
N HIS A 69 13.40 3.06 19.84
CA HIS A 69 13.45 3.90 19.62
C HIS A 69 13.42 4.39 19.56
#